data_08b6b0ea42348efa233717dad950b075
#
_entry.id   08b6b0ea42348efa233717dad950b075
#
_cell.length_a   1.000
_cell.length_b   1.000
_cell.length_c   1.000
_cell.angle_alpha   90.00
_cell.angle_beta   90.00
_cell.angle_gamma   90.00
#
_symmetry.space_group_name_H-M   'P 1'
#
loop_
_entity.id
_entity.type
_entity.pdbx_description
1 polymer ?
#
loop_
_entity_poly.entity_id
_entity_poly.type
_entity_poly.pdbx_seq_one_letter_code
_entity_poly.pdbx_strand_id
1 'polypeptide(L)'
;KNTLGKQIDLLARKLLKLKKLDYNHGTGHGVGYLSNVHEHPPSISKYSNTKFYQNQVISNEPGYYKDNQFGIRLENLIFINRNRKFENLTLVPFDNTMIIKNMLSLKEKAWINKYHEDVFEKINKFLTMNERSYLRKLCLKIN
;
A
#
# COMPACT_ATOMS: atom_id res chain seq x y z
N LYS A 1 -1.18 21.51 2.85
CA LYS A 1 -2.10 21.30 4.02
C LYS A 1 -1.40 20.34 4.97
N ASN A 2 -1.40 20.64 6.26
CA ASN A 2 -0.84 19.76 7.31
C ASN A 2 -1.84 18.63 7.60
N THR A 3 -1.83 17.58 6.80
CA THR A 3 -2.69 16.40 7.03
C THR A 3 -2.15 15.61 8.21
N LEU A 4 -3.02 15.22 9.13
CA LEU A 4 -2.67 14.42 10.30
C LEU A 4 -2.87 12.91 10.03
N GLY A 5 -2.15 12.07 10.75
CA GLY A 5 -2.25 10.61 10.62
C GLY A 5 -3.67 10.08 10.76
N LYS A 6 -4.45 10.58 11.72
CA LYS A 6 -5.86 10.21 11.90
C LYS A 6 -6.77 10.56 10.70
N GLN A 7 -6.43 11.59 9.93
CA GLN A 7 -7.22 11.98 8.76
C GLN A 7 -6.97 11.00 7.61
N ILE A 8 -5.72 10.54 7.44
CA ILE A 8 -5.39 9.51 6.44
C ILE A 8 -6.00 8.17 6.85
N ASP A 9 -5.90 7.79 8.13
CA ASP A 9 -6.51 6.56 8.66
C ASP A 9 -8.03 6.53 8.40
N LEU A 10 -8.71 7.66 8.61
CA LEU A 10 -10.14 7.78 8.32
C LEU A 10 -10.47 7.52 6.84
N LEU A 11 -9.63 8.04 5.94
CA LEU A 11 -9.79 7.82 4.50
C LEU A 11 -9.56 6.34 4.13
N ALA A 12 -8.52 5.71 4.67
CA ALA A 12 -8.22 4.30 4.42
C ALA A 12 -9.36 3.37 4.87
N ARG A 13 -9.97 3.66 6.03
CA ARG A 13 -11.08 2.85 6.57
C ARG A 13 -12.44 3.14 5.96
N LYS A 14 -12.58 4.23 5.22
CA LYS A 14 -13.89 4.74 4.78
C LYS A 14 -14.75 3.67 4.10
N LEU A 15 -14.19 2.94 3.14
CA LEU A 15 -14.95 1.94 2.37
C LEU A 15 -15.34 0.72 3.21
N LEU A 16 -14.46 0.26 4.09
CA LEU A 16 -14.77 -0.82 5.04
C LEU A 16 -15.88 -0.41 5.99
N LYS A 17 -15.79 0.80 6.57
CA LYS A 17 -16.82 1.32 7.49
C LYS A 17 -18.19 1.45 6.85
N LEU A 18 -18.29 1.80 5.57
CA LEU A 18 -19.55 1.80 4.83
C LEU A 18 -20.22 0.41 4.80
N LYS A 19 -19.42 -0.65 4.91
CA LYS A 19 -19.88 -2.05 4.99
C LYS A 19 -19.93 -2.57 6.44
N LYS A 20 -19.82 -1.70 7.45
CA LYS A 20 -19.74 -2.05 8.88
C LYS A 20 -18.55 -2.97 9.22
N LEU A 21 -17.48 -2.88 8.43
CA LEU A 21 -16.24 -3.60 8.60
C LEU A 21 -15.13 -2.66 9.11
N ASP A 22 -14.13 -3.21 9.75
CA ASP A 22 -12.95 -2.47 10.24
C ASP A 22 -11.79 -3.46 10.49
N TYR A 23 -10.62 -2.94 10.84
CA TYR A 23 -9.47 -3.69 11.32
C TYR A 23 -8.92 -3.07 12.61
N ASN A 24 -8.27 -3.90 13.46
CA ASN A 24 -7.92 -3.53 14.83
C ASN A 24 -6.51 -2.95 15.00
N HIS A 25 -5.74 -2.79 13.93
CA HIS A 25 -4.39 -2.21 13.96
C HIS A 25 -4.35 -0.80 13.32
N GLY A 26 -3.22 -0.12 13.41
CA GLY A 26 -2.98 1.13 12.66
C GLY A 26 -2.94 0.88 11.16
N THR A 27 -3.29 1.89 10.37
CA THR A 27 -3.15 1.81 8.90
C THR A 27 -1.70 1.89 8.46
N GLY A 28 -0.82 2.42 9.32
CA GLY A 28 0.59 2.52 9.04
C GLY A 28 1.39 3.15 10.18
N HIS A 29 2.69 2.94 10.12
CA HIS A 29 3.66 3.41 11.10
C HIS A 29 4.96 3.82 10.39
N GLY A 30 5.81 4.58 11.07
CA GLY A 30 7.17 4.84 10.62
C GLY A 30 8.01 3.57 10.62
N VAL A 31 8.97 3.53 9.72
CA VAL A 31 9.94 2.43 9.59
C VAL A 31 11.33 2.98 9.88
N GLY A 32 12.02 2.39 10.85
CA GLY A 32 13.36 2.81 11.26
C GLY A 32 14.44 2.41 10.25
N TYR A 33 15.51 3.18 10.25
CA TYR A 33 16.65 2.96 9.37
C TYR A 33 17.41 1.67 9.71
N LEU A 34 17.55 1.35 10.99
CA LEU A 34 18.35 0.22 11.45
C LEU A 34 17.48 -0.77 12.24
N SER A 35 16.99 -1.80 11.55
CA SER A 35 16.31 -2.98 12.14
C SER A 35 15.09 -2.68 13.02
N ASN A 36 14.59 -1.46 13.09
CA ASN A 36 13.43 -1.10 13.87
C ASN A 36 12.18 -1.00 12.97
N VAL A 37 11.44 -2.09 12.87
CA VAL A 37 10.26 -2.17 11.99
C VAL A 37 9.21 -1.13 12.37
N HIS A 38 8.99 -0.87 13.66
CA HIS A 38 8.05 0.12 14.16
C HIS A 38 8.80 1.29 14.78
N GLU A 39 8.87 2.41 14.10
CA GLU A 39 9.51 3.62 14.59
C GLU A 39 8.56 4.82 14.54
N HIS A 40 8.41 5.53 15.65
CA HIS A 40 7.57 6.72 15.76
C HIS A 40 8.41 7.99 15.96
N PRO A 41 7.92 9.14 15.44
CA PRO A 41 6.90 9.32 14.41
C PRO A 41 7.39 8.90 13.02
N PRO A 42 6.56 8.70 11.98
CA PRO A 42 5.12 9.01 11.88
C PRO A 42 4.20 7.84 12.26
N SER A 43 2.88 8.08 12.26
CA SER A 43 1.85 7.06 12.45
C SER A 43 0.58 7.41 11.68
N ILE A 44 -0.04 6.42 11.06
CA ILE A 44 -1.37 6.49 10.45
C ILE A 44 -2.30 5.60 11.28
N SER A 45 -3.06 6.20 12.19
CA SER A 45 -3.97 5.47 13.08
C SER A 45 -5.11 6.37 13.57
N LYS A 46 -6.16 5.76 14.14
CA LYS A 46 -7.37 6.46 14.62
C LYS A 46 -7.06 7.65 15.56
N TYR A 47 -5.99 7.57 16.31
CA TYR A 47 -5.64 8.54 17.35
C TYR A 47 -4.41 9.38 17.01
N SER A 48 -3.78 9.17 15.85
CA SER A 48 -2.55 9.84 15.49
C SER A 48 -2.76 11.31 15.14
N ASN A 49 -2.14 12.18 15.92
CA ASN A 49 -2.01 13.61 15.63
C ASN A 49 -0.67 13.96 14.96
N THR A 50 0.12 12.97 14.54
CA THR A 50 1.41 13.21 13.91
C THR A 50 1.24 13.85 12.53
N LYS A 51 2.14 14.76 12.23
CA LYS A 51 2.31 15.37 10.91
C LYS A 51 3.33 14.55 10.11
N PHE A 52 3.25 14.67 8.81
CA PHE A 52 4.16 13.98 7.90
C PHE A 52 5.19 14.97 7.35
N TYR A 53 6.44 14.52 7.29
CA TYR A 53 7.56 15.30 6.80
C TYR A 53 8.24 14.59 5.63
N GLN A 54 8.93 15.36 4.81
CA GLN A 54 9.74 14.86 3.71
C GLN A 54 10.76 13.81 4.21
N ASN A 55 11.03 12.81 3.39
CA ASN A 55 11.95 11.69 3.62
C ASN A 55 11.52 10.69 4.72
N GLN A 56 10.35 10.84 5.32
CA GLN A 56 9.83 9.79 6.19
C GLN A 56 9.43 8.57 5.38
N VAL A 57 9.81 7.39 5.86
CA VAL A 57 9.36 6.08 5.36
C VAL A 57 8.24 5.57 6.26
N ILE A 58 7.17 5.11 5.64
CA ILE A 58 5.92 4.78 6.33
C ILE A 58 5.37 3.49 5.72
N SER A 59 4.85 2.58 6.57
CA SER A 59 4.01 1.50 6.08
C SER A 59 2.62 2.03 5.70
N ASN A 60 2.00 1.41 4.69
CA ASN A 60 0.60 1.61 4.33
C ASN A 60 -0.02 0.23 4.19
N GLU A 61 -0.72 -0.23 5.21
CA GLU A 61 -1.05 -1.63 5.45
C GLU A 61 -2.50 -1.87 5.88
N PRO A 62 -3.51 -1.29 5.20
CA PRO A 62 -4.90 -1.57 5.50
C PRO A 62 -5.20 -3.06 5.33
N GLY A 63 -6.11 -3.59 6.14
CA GLY A 63 -6.47 -5.00 6.09
C GLY A 63 -7.92 -5.27 6.42
N TYR A 64 -8.34 -6.53 6.26
CA TYR A 64 -9.59 -7.07 6.75
C TYR A 64 -9.37 -8.50 7.23
N TYR A 65 -9.92 -8.81 8.39
CA TYR A 65 -9.72 -10.10 9.03
C TYR A 65 -11.06 -10.66 9.48
N LYS A 66 -11.28 -11.92 9.19
CA LYS A 66 -12.47 -12.66 9.62
C LYS A 66 -12.04 -13.82 10.49
N ASP A 67 -12.40 -13.74 11.77
CA ASP A 67 -11.96 -14.68 12.79
C ASP A 67 -12.20 -16.14 12.36
N ASN A 68 -11.20 -16.99 12.58
CA ASN A 68 -11.17 -18.40 12.21
C ASN A 68 -11.41 -18.71 10.73
N GLN A 69 -11.33 -17.74 9.82
CA GLN A 69 -11.55 -17.93 8.38
C GLN A 69 -10.39 -17.44 7.52
N PHE A 70 -10.10 -16.13 7.50
CA PHE A 70 -9.02 -15.57 6.69
C PHE A 70 -8.62 -14.17 7.15
N GLY A 71 -7.44 -13.75 6.71
CA GLY A 71 -6.96 -12.37 6.81
C GLY A 71 -6.41 -11.91 5.47
N ILE A 72 -6.69 -10.66 5.12
CA ILE A 72 -6.14 -9.99 3.93
C ILE A 72 -5.51 -8.68 4.38
N ARG A 73 -4.26 -8.44 3.99
CA ARG A 73 -3.55 -7.17 4.15
C ARG A 73 -2.93 -6.78 2.82
N LEU A 74 -3.14 -5.55 2.41
CA LEU A 74 -2.43 -4.96 1.29
C LEU A 74 -1.41 -3.96 1.85
N GLU A 75 -0.13 -4.25 1.68
CA GLU A 75 0.92 -3.48 2.32
C GLU A 75 1.98 -3.03 1.34
N ASN A 76 2.25 -1.73 1.35
CA ASN A 76 3.40 -1.13 0.71
C ASN A 76 4.14 -0.24 1.70
N LEU A 77 5.45 -0.23 1.63
CA LEU A 77 6.24 0.87 2.17
C LEU A 77 6.18 2.04 1.19
N ILE A 78 5.96 3.21 1.73
CA ILE A 78 5.91 4.47 1.00
C ILE A 78 6.85 5.48 1.64
N PHE A 79 7.31 6.45 0.87
CA PHE A 79 8.05 7.59 1.42
C PHE A 79 7.47 8.92 0.92
N ILE A 80 7.77 9.98 1.63
CA ILE A 80 7.33 11.33 1.26
C ILE A 80 8.47 12.02 0.51
N ASN A 81 8.25 12.25 -0.79
CA ASN A 81 9.23 12.88 -1.66
C ASN A 81 9.35 14.41 -1.43
N ARG A 82 10.29 15.05 -2.16
CA ARG A 82 10.54 16.51 -2.09
C ARG A 82 9.31 17.35 -2.46
N ASN A 83 8.40 16.82 -3.27
CA ASN A 83 7.14 17.47 -3.65
C ASN A 83 6.00 17.20 -2.67
N ARG A 84 6.28 16.61 -1.51
CA ARG A 84 5.31 16.20 -0.49
C ARG A 84 4.23 15.23 -1.03
N LYS A 85 4.63 14.37 -1.96
CA LYS A 85 3.80 13.26 -2.47
C LYS A 85 4.30 11.95 -1.93
N PHE A 86 3.39 11.01 -1.74
CA PHE A 86 3.74 9.63 -1.42
C PHE A 86 4.24 8.90 -2.66
N GLU A 87 5.34 8.19 -2.52
CA GLU A 87 5.90 7.30 -3.53
C GLU A 87 6.07 5.90 -2.96
N ASN A 88 5.84 4.87 -3.77
CA ASN A 88 6.03 3.48 -3.37
C ASN A 88 7.51 3.10 -3.35
N LEU A 89 7.95 2.48 -2.26
CA LEU A 89 9.23 1.78 -2.13
C LEU A 89 9.09 0.28 -2.41
N THR A 90 7.95 -0.30 -2.06
CA THR A 90 7.66 -1.71 -2.34
C THR A 90 7.44 -1.90 -3.84
N LEU A 91 8.19 -2.84 -4.42
CA LEU A 91 8.16 -3.16 -5.85
C LEU A 91 7.79 -4.64 -6.04
N VAL A 92 6.64 -5.04 -5.51
CA VAL A 92 6.07 -6.38 -5.61
C VAL A 92 4.66 -6.25 -6.21
N PRO A 93 4.32 -6.97 -7.29
CA PRO A 93 2.98 -6.89 -7.86
C PRO A 93 1.93 -7.46 -6.91
N PHE A 94 0.73 -6.87 -6.91
CA PHE A 94 -0.43 -7.48 -6.26
C PHE A 94 -0.86 -8.73 -7.03
N ASP A 95 -1.29 -9.76 -6.29
CA ASP A 95 -1.77 -10.99 -6.91
C ASP A 95 -3.13 -10.76 -7.59
N ASN A 96 -3.12 -10.72 -8.92
CA ASN A 96 -4.30 -10.51 -9.74
C ASN A 96 -5.34 -11.64 -9.61
N THR A 97 -4.97 -12.81 -9.14
CA THR A 97 -5.89 -13.95 -8.95
C THR A 97 -6.80 -13.76 -7.75
N MET A 98 -6.38 -12.92 -6.79
CA MET A 98 -7.14 -12.61 -5.58
C MET A 98 -8.01 -11.36 -5.72
N ILE A 99 -8.01 -10.72 -6.89
CA ILE A 99 -8.76 -9.49 -7.14
C ILE A 99 -10.07 -9.78 -7.87
N ILE A 100 -11.19 -9.38 -7.29
CA ILE A 100 -12.51 -9.41 -7.95
C ILE A 100 -12.62 -8.20 -8.89
N LYS A 101 -12.18 -8.37 -10.11
CA LYS A 101 -12.00 -7.31 -11.12
C LYS A 101 -13.28 -6.48 -11.37
N ASN A 102 -14.44 -7.12 -11.33
CA ASN A 102 -15.74 -6.46 -11.57
C ASN A 102 -16.16 -5.52 -10.43
N MET A 103 -15.54 -5.61 -9.26
CA MET A 103 -15.76 -4.70 -8.14
C MET A 103 -14.90 -3.45 -8.18
N LEU A 104 -13.90 -3.41 -9.06
CA LEU A 104 -13.01 -2.26 -9.19
C LEU A 104 -13.58 -1.22 -10.15
N SER A 105 -13.52 0.05 -9.73
CA SER A 105 -13.75 1.18 -10.63
C SER A 105 -12.64 1.29 -11.69
N LEU A 106 -12.90 2.00 -12.78
CA LEU A 106 -11.90 2.27 -13.82
C LEU A 106 -10.65 2.97 -13.26
N LYS A 107 -10.81 3.84 -12.26
CA LYS A 107 -9.68 4.53 -11.61
C LYS A 107 -8.81 3.56 -10.81
N GLU A 108 -9.41 2.62 -10.10
CA GLU A 108 -8.67 1.61 -9.33
C GLU A 108 -7.95 0.64 -10.25
N LYS A 109 -8.58 0.18 -11.32
CA LYS A 109 -7.92 -0.63 -12.37
C LYS A 109 -6.74 0.12 -12.99
N ALA A 110 -6.91 1.38 -13.37
CA ALA A 110 -5.84 2.21 -13.92
C ALA A 110 -4.68 2.37 -12.93
N TRP A 111 -4.98 2.56 -11.63
CA TRP A 111 -3.97 2.68 -10.59
C TRP A 111 -3.16 1.38 -10.43
N ILE A 112 -3.83 0.21 -10.33
CA ILE A 112 -3.16 -1.09 -10.22
C ILE A 112 -2.30 -1.36 -11.46
N ASN A 113 -2.84 -1.10 -12.65
CA ASN A 113 -2.13 -1.30 -13.90
C ASN A 113 -0.87 -0.43 -13.99
N LYS A 114 -0.96 0.83 -13.56
CA LYS A 114 0.21 1.72 -13.50
C LYS A 114 1.23 1.25 -12.46
N TYR A 115 0.78 0.81 -11.30
CA TYR A 115 1.65 0.25 -10.28
C TYR A 115 2.40 -0.99 -10.78
N HIS A 116 1.71 -1.93 -11.42
CA HIS A 116 2.33 -3.14 -12.02
C HIS A 116 3.32 -2.80 -13.13
N GLU A 117 3.01 -1.81 -13.96
CA GLU A 117 3.93 -1.30 -14.98
C GLU A 117 5.22 -0.75 -14.34
N ASP A 118 5.09 0.10 -13.29
CA ASP A 118 6.22 0.66 -12.56
C ASP A 118 7.08 -0.42 -11.89
N VAL A 119 6.44 -1.45 -11.30
CA VAL A 119 7.14 -2.62 -10.75
C VAL A 119 7.94 -3.32 -11.83
N PHE A 120 7.31 -3.64 -12.97
CA PHE A 120 7.98 -4.32 -14.06
C PHE A 120 9.15 -3.50 -14.62
N GLU A 121 8.93 -2.22 -14.91
CA GLU A 121 9.97 -1.34 -15.47
C GLU A 121 11.20 -1.21 -14.56
N LYS A 122 10.98 -1.10 -13.25
CA LYS A 122 12.06 -0.93 -12.28
C LYS A 122 12.83 -2.21 -12.01
N ILE A 123 12.17 -3.37 -11.99
CA ILE A 123 12.75 -4.64 -11.56
C ILE A 123 13.29 -5.47 -12.73
N ASN A 124 12.66 -5.44 -13.92
CA ASN A 124 12.98 -6.34 -15.02
C ASN A 124 14.47 -6.35 -15.44
N LYS A 125 15.16 -5.23 -15.30
CA LYS A 125 16.58 -5.09 -15.68
C LYS A 125 17.55 -5.88 -14.82
N PHE A 126 17.12 -6.32 -13.62
CA PHE A 126 17.92 -7.11 -12.69
C PHE A 126 17.64 -8.61 -12.78
N LEU A 127 16.69 -9.02 -13.63
CA LEU A 127 16.18 -10.39 -13.72
C LEU A 127 16.73 -11.13 -14.93
N THR A 128 16.86 -12.45 -14.78
CA THR A 128 17.08 -13.36 -15.90
C THR A 128 15.88 -13.38 -16.85
N MET A 129 16.03 -13.97 -18.04
CA MET A 129 14.93 -14.07 -19.02
C MET A 129 13.71 -14.81 -18.46
N ASN A 130 13.91 -15.90 -17.70
CA ASN A 130 12.82 -16.67 -17.12
C ASN A 130 12.09 -15.90 -16.03
N GLU A 131 12.82 -15.27 -15.12
CA GLU A 131 12.24 -14.43 -14.04
C GLU A 131 11.50 -13.22 -14.63
N ARG A 132 12.04 -12.58 -15.66
CA ARG A 132 11.39 -11.48 -16.35
C ARG A 132 10.08 -11.90 -17.01
N SER A 133 10.06 -13.08 -17.63
CA SER A 133 8.85 -13.68 -18.20
C SER A 133 7.80 -13.95 -17.12
N TYR A 134 8.24 -14.46 -15.97
CA TYR A 134 7.38 -14.71 -14.81
C TYR A 134 6.82 -13.39 -14.24
N LEU A 135 7.67 -12.40 -13.97
CA LEU A 135 7.24 -11.07 -13.48
C LEU A 135 6.24 -10.42 -14.44
N ARG A 136 6.45 -10.54 -15.76
CA ARG A 136 5.52 -10.01 -16.76
C ARG A 136 4.12 -10.62 -16.64
N LYS A 137 4.03 -11.92 -16.35
CA LYS A 137 2.73 -12.59 -16.11
C LYS A 137 2.03 -12.06 -14.86
N LEU A 138 2.78 -11.81 -13.78
CA LEU A 138 2.23 -11.24 -12.55
C LEU A 138 1.75 -9.79 -12.73
N CYS A 139 2.39 -9.05 -13.63
CA CYS A 139 2.08 -7.65 -13.91
C CYS A 139 1.07 -7.46 -15.08
N LEU A 140 0.32 -8.49 -15.47
CA LEU A 140 -0.68 -8.38 -16.52
C LEU A 140 -1.77 -7.36 -16.15
N LYS A 141 -2.21 -6.59 -17.16
CA LYS A 141 -3.24 -5.57 -16.95
C LYS A 141 -4.58 -6.20 -16.54
N ILE A 142 -5.24 -5.53 -15.63
CA ILE A 142 -6.62 -5.79 -15.22
C ILE A 142 -7.54 -4.98 -16.16
N ASN A 143 -8.35 -5.68 -16.92
CA ASN A 143 -9.36 -5.10 -17.81
C ASN A 143 -10.71 -4.96 -17.13
#